data_b023c5c2530f0358cb9df2625ce088d6
#
_entry.id   b023c5c2530f0358cb9df2625ce088d6
#
_cell.length_a   1.000
_cell.length_b   1.000
_cell.length_c   1.000
_cell.angle_alpha   90.00
_cell.angle_beta   90.00
_cell.angle_gamma   90.00
#
_symmetry.space_group_name_H-M   'P 1'
#
loop_
_entity.id
_entity.type
_entity.pdbx_description
1 polymer ?
#
loop_
_entity_poly.entity_id
_entity_poly.type
_entity_poly.pdbx_seq_one_letter_code
_entity_poly.pdbx_strand_id
1 'polypeptide(L)'
;MLVRPRPLVVLTDASIRPEAAARLRPSCTLRILHDYPTEDVLVAACRDAEAILARLAVITAPVIAAAPRLRIIARHGAGSDGVDLTAATAHGVVVTTTGPANAGAVAEYTFALLLGLLRKIPAAEAGMRAGSWCRAPLVGGALEGRTLGIVGCGAVGTR
;
A
#
# COMPACT_ATOMS: atom_id res chain seq x y z
N MET A 1 19.74 -6.72 35.78
CA MET A 1 18.65 -6.21 34.92
C MET A 1 18.74 -6.92 33.59
N LEU A 2 17.86 -7.90 33.33
CA LEU A 2 17.87 -8.66 32.07
C LEU A 2 17.42 -7.70 30.95
N VAL A 3 18.36 -7.35 30.07
CA VAL A 3 18.04 -6.61 28.86
C VAL A 3 17.18 -7.54 27.99
N ARG A 4 15.90 -7.24 27.82
CA ARG A 4 15.05 -7.98 26.88
C ARG A 4 15.65 -7.87 25.47
N PRO A 5 15.81 -8.98 24.75
CA PRO A 5 16.24 -8.91 23.35
C PRO A 5 15.28 -8.01 22.57
N ARG A 6 15.85 -7.24 21.64
CA ARG A 6 15.02 -6.34 20.78
C ARG A 6 14.07 -7.20 19.95
N PRO A 7 12.77 -6.83 19.83
CA PRO A 7 11.81 -7.56 19.04
C PRO A 7 12.23 -7.61 17.56
N LEU A 8 12.02 -8.74 16.91
CA LEU A 8 12.25 -8.89 15.48
C LEU A 8 11.04 -8.38 14.70
N VAL A 9 11.27 -7.44 13.81
CA VAL A 9 10.28 -6.90 12.87
C VAL A 9 10.69 -7.28 11.45
N VAL A 10 9.80 -7.96 10.73
CA VAL A 10 10.00 -8.32 9.33
C VAL A 10 9.33 -7.26 8.44
N LEU A 11 10.11 -6.62 7.57
CA LEU A 11 9.61 -5.77 6.50
C LEU A 11 9.51 -6.65 5.24
N THR A 12 8.32 -6.77 4.68
CA THR A 12 8.07 -7.72 3.59
C THR A 12 8.57 -7.27 2.22
N ASP A 13 9.00 -6.04 2.09
CA ASP A 13 9.62 -5.54 0.87
C ASP A 13 10.53 -4.32 1.12
N ALA A 14 11.48 -4.11 0.23
CA ALA A 14 12.47 -3.04 0.30
C ALA A 14 11.92 -1.67 -0.12
N SER A 15 10.71 -1.60 -0.70
CA SER A 15 10.09 -0.34 -1.13
C SER A 15 9.49 0.48 0.02
N ILE A 16 9.53 -0.05 1.25
CA ILE A 16 9.23 0.72 2.45
C ILE A 16 10.35 1.75 2.63
N ARG A 17 9.98 3.01 2.70
CA ARG A 17 10.93 4.13 2.73
C ARG A 17 12.04 3.93 3.78
N PRO A 18 13.30 4.21 3.43
CA PRO A 18 14.44 4.07 4.34
C PRO A 18 14.26 4.83 5.65
N GLU A 19 13.58 5.99 5.62
CA GLU A 19 13.31 6.82 6.79
C GLU A 19 12.37 6.10 7.78
N ALA A 20 11.40 5.33 7.28
CA ALA A 20 10.51 4.53 8.13
C ALA A 20 11.29 3.39 8.81
N ALA A 21 12.15 2.70 8.07
CA ALA A 21 13.04 1.69 8.64
C ALA A 21 14.00 2.29 9.67
N ALA A 22 14.56 3.46 9.40
CA ALA A 22 15.46 4.17 10.31
C ALA A 22 14.79 4.51 11.66
N ARG A 23 13.48 4.85 11.63
CA ARG A 23 12.71 5.12 12.87
C ARG A 23 12.50 3.87 13.73
N LEU A 24 12.47 2.70 13.14
CA LEU A 24 12.27 1.43 13.85
C LEU A 24 13.58 0.87 14.43
N ARG A 25 14.73 1.05 13.75
CA ARG A 25 16.04 0.50 14.14
C ARG A 25 16.46 0.72 15.60
N PRO A 26 16.18 1.87 16.25
CA PRO A 26 16.55 2.04 17.67
C PRO A 26 15.81 1.08 18.62
N SER A 27 14.59 0.65 18.27
CA SER A 27 13.69 -0.11 19.13
C SER A 27 13.58 -1.59 18.80
N CYS A 28 13.98 -2.01 17.61
CA CYS A 28 13.82 -3.38 17.14
C CYS A 28 14.97 -3.84 16.22
N THR A 29 15.05 -5.15 16.01
CA THR A 29 15.87 -5.76 14.97
C THR A 29 15.03 -5.84 13.70
N LEU A 30 15.56 -5.37 12.56
CA LEU A 30 14.86 -5.40 11.29
C LEU A 30 15.40 -6.52 10.40
N ARG A 31 14.47 -7.30 9.83
CA ARG A 31 14.72 -8.20 8.70
C ARG A 31 13.94 -7.65 7.52
N ILE A 32 14.67 -7.21 6.48
CA ILE A 32 14.08 -6.63 5.28
C ILE A 32 14.17 -7.64 4.16
N LEU A 33 13.03 -8.00 3.57
CA LEU A 33 12.95 -8.89 2.43
C LEU A 33 13.01 -8.10 1.12
N HIS A 34 13.32 -8.79 0.04
CA HIS A 34 13.21 -8.23 -1.31
C HIS A 34 11.73 -8.18 -1.74
N ASP A 35 11.45 -7.37 -2.75
CA ASP A 35 10.10 -7.21 -3.30
C ASP A 35 9.54 -8.55 -3.78
N TYR A 36 8.23 -8.73 -3.53
CA TYR A 36 7.46 -9.92 -3.93
C TYR A 36 8.01 -11.25 -3.38
N PRO A 37 8.25 -11.39 -2.06
CA PRO A 37 8.62 -12.67 -1.48
C PRO A 37 7.51 -13.71 -1.67
N THR A 38 7.92 -14.96 -1.95
CA THR A 38 6.97 -16.08 -1.99
C THR A 38 6.49 -16.44 -0.58
N GLU A 39 5.41 -17.21 -0.48
CA GLU A 39 4.87 -17.66 0.80
C GLU A 39 5.93 -18.42 1.62
N ASP A 40 6.70 -19.31 1.00
CA ASP A 40 7.75 -20.08 1.69
C ASP A 40 8.84 -19.16 2.27
N VAL A 41 9.21 -18.10 1.55
CA VAL A 41 10.18 -17.11 2.04
C VAL A 41 9.61 -16.35 3.24
N LEU A 42 8.32 -15.97 3.18
CA LEU A 42 7.64 -15.33 4.29
C LEU A 42 7.54 -16.23 5.51
N VAL A 43 7.13 -17.49 5.32
CA VAL A 43 7.07 -18.50 6.39
C VAL A 43 8.43 -18.65 7.07
N ALA A 44 9.50 -18.79 6.30
CA ALA A 44 10.85 -18.92 6.85
C ALA A 44 11.31 -17.66 7.59
N ALA A 45 11.04 -16.48 7.00
CA ALA A 45 11.49 -15.19 7.54
C ALA A 45 10.72 -14.76 8.80
N CYS A 46 9.47 -15.20 8.96
CA CYS A 46 8.61 -14.75 10.04
C CYS A 46 8.61 -15.65 11.29
N ARG A 47 9.30 -16.80 11.28
CA ARG A 47 9.27 -17.79 12.39
C ARG A 47 9.50 -17.19 13.76
N ASP A 48 10.44 -16.26 13.89
CA ASP A 48 10.81 -15.61 15.15
C ASP A 48 10.28 -14.17 15.25
N ALA A 49 9.48 -13.73 14.27
CA ALA A 49 8.99 -12.35 14.22
C ALA A 49 7.97 -12.06 15.33
N GLU A 50 8.08 -10.89 15.91
CA GLU A 50 7.08 -10.34 16.82
C GLU A 50 6.19 -9.31 16.12
N ALA A 51 6.64 -8.76 14.97
CA ALA A 51 5.85 -7.87 14.13
C ALA A 51 6.18 -8.07 12.65
N ILE A 52 5.20 -7.84 11.81
CA ILE A 52 5.34 -7.80 10.35
C ILE A 52 4.88 -6.42 9.86
N LEU A 53 5.72 -5.74 9.08
CA LEU A 53 5.33 -4.55 8.33
C LEU A 53 5.14 -4.97 6.88
N ALA A 54 3.86 -5.13 6.48
CA ALA A 54 3.48 -5.63 5.16
C ALA A 54 3.06 -4.50 4.22
N ARG A 55 3.56 -4.50 2.99
CA ARG A 55 3.14 -3.56 1.95
C ARG A 55 2.52 -4.29 0.76
N LEU A 56 3.30 -4.98 -0.05
CA LEU A 56 2.85 -5.68 -1.26
C LEU A 56 2.61 -7.17 -1.04
N ALA A 57 3.27 -7.76 -0.05
CA ALA A 57 3.15 -9.18 0.24
C ALA A 57 1.78 -9.54 0.82
N VAL A 58 1.30 -10.73 0.48
CA VAL A 58 0.10 -11.33 1.07
C VAL A 58 0.51 -12.14 2.30
N ILE A 59 -0.09 -11.83 3.45
CA ILE A 59 0.16 -12.51 4.71
C ILE A 59 -0.95 -13.53 4.93
N THR A 60 -0.66 -14.75 4.56
CA THR A 60 -1.59 -15.89 4.57
C THR A 60 -1.64 -16.59 5.93
N ALA A 61 -2.61 -17.48 6.12
CA ALA A 61 -2.70 -18.31 7.32
C ALA A 61 -1.41 -19.12 7.61
N PRO A 62 -0.75 -19.78 6.64
CA PRO A 62 0.54 -20.44 6.86
C PRO A 62 1.63 -19.52 7.41
N VAL A 63 1.71 -18.27 6.91
CA VAL A 63 2.71 -17.30 7.40
C VAL A 63 2.44 -16.93 8.86
N ILE A 64 1.17 -16.71 9.22
CA ILE A 64 0.76 -16.35 10.58
C ILE A 64 1.01 -17.54 11.53
N ALA A 65 0.60 -18.72 11.13
CA ALA A 65 0.78 -19.95 11.92
C ALA A 65 2.26 -20.29 12.16
N ALA A 66 3.14 -19.99 11.21
CA ALA A 66 4.58 -20.21 11.34
C ALA A 66 5.28 -19.23 12.30
N ALA A 67 4.59 -18.18 12.76
CA ALA A 67 5.13 -17.11 13.59
C ALA A 67 4.51 -17.07 15.00
N PRO A 68 4.86 -18.01 15.90
CA PRO A 68 4.20 -18.16 17.21
C PRO A 68 4.39 -16.98 18.17
N ARG A 69 5.35 -16.08 17.87
CA ARG A 69 5.61 -14.87 18.65
C ARG A 69 4.98 -13.61 18.05
N LEU A 70 4.30 -13.76 16.91
CA LEU A 70 3.72 -12.63 16.18
C LEU A 70 2.60 -11.98 16.99
N ARG A 71 2.66 -10.67 17.15
CA ARG A 71 1.72 -9.87 17.92
C ARG A 71 0.97 -8.85 17.07
N ILE A 72 1.61 -8.37 15.99
CA ILE A 72 1.05 -7.32 15.15
C ILE A 72 1.48 -7.48 13.69
N ILE A 73 0.54 -7.24 12.79
CA ILE A 73 0.76 -7.04 11.37
C ILE A 73 0.36 -5.61 11.04
N ALA A 74 1.35 -4.77 10.73
CA ALA A 74 1.12 -3.39 10.32
C ALA A 74 1.07 -3.33 8.79
N ARG A 75 -0.12 -3.10 8.22
CA ARG A 75 -0.32 -2.99 6.77
C ARG A 75 0.00 -1.57 6.31
N HIS A 76 1.05 -1.40 5.51
CA HIS A 76 1.37 -0.15 4.82
C HIS A 76 0.43 0.04 3.62
N GLY A 77 -0.77 0.48 3.89
CA GLY A 77 -1.86 0.67 2.93
C GLY A 77 -3.19 0.88 3.63
N ALA A 78 -4.17 1.39 2.93
CA ALA A 78 -5.49 1.71 3.47
C ALA A 78 -6.36 0.47 3.74
N GLY A 79 -6.19 -0.58 2.92
CA GLY A 79 -6.96 -1.82 3.03
C GLY A 79 -6.20 -2.94 3.73
N SER A 80 -6.92 -3.94 4.20
CA SER A 80 -6.39 -5.16 4.83
C SER A 80 -6.49 -6.41 3.95
N ASP A 81 -6.90 -6.27 2.69
CA ASP A 81 -7.18 -7.39 1.77
C ASP A 81 -5.99 -8.35 1.56
N GLY A 82 -4.77 -7.87 1.80
CA GLY A 82 -3.56 -8.69 1.73
C GLY A 82 -3.23 -9.46 3.01
N VAL A 83 -4.13 -9.50 4.02
CA VAL A 83 -3.90 -10.20 5.30
C VAL A 83 -5.06 -11.13 5.59
N ASP A 84 -4.78 -12.37 5.94
CA ASP A 84 -5.79 -13.31 6.45
C ASP A 84 -6.24 -12.89 7.85
N LEU A 85 -7.33 -12.12 7.90
CA LEU A 85 -7.88 -11.59 9.15
C LEU A 85 -8.45 -12.70 10.05
N THR A 86 -8.95 -13.78 9.46
CA THR A 86 -9.48 -14.93 10.21
C THR A 86 -8.35 -15.63 10.95
N ALA A 87 -7.26 -15.92 10.26
CA ALA A 87 -6.07 -16.50 10.87
C ALA A 87 -5.46 -15.55 11.91
N ALA A 88 -5.34 -14.25 11.60
CA ALA A 88 -4.81 -13.27 12.55
C ALA A 88 -5.62 -13.24 13.85
N THR A 89 -6.94 -13.24 13.74
CA THR A 89 -7.86 -13.25 14.90
C THR A 89 -7.69 -14.53 15.71
N ALA A 90 -7.65 -15.70 15.04
CA ALA A 90 -7.47 -16.99 15.70
C ALA A 90 -6.15 -17.11 16.48
N HIS A 91 -5.10 -16.41 16.00
CA HIS A 91 -3.78 -16.37 16.66
C HIS A 91 -3.60 -15.16 17.60
N GLY A 92 -4.62 -14.34 17.83
CA GLY A 92 -4.54 -13.16 18.69
C GLY A 92 -3.61 -12.06 18.15
N VAL A 93 -3.41 -12.01 16.83
CA VAL A 93 -2.54 -11.04 16.16
C VAL A 93 -3.34 -9.80 15.77
N VAL A 94 -2.88 -8.63 16.21
CA VAL A 94 -3.49 -7.34 15.86
C VAL A 94 -3.13 -6.97 14.41
N VAL A 95 -4.11 -6.55 13.63
CA VAL A 95 -3.89 -6.03 12.28
C VAL A 95 -4.22 -4.54 12.24
N THR A 96 -3.28 -3.73 11.76
CA THR A 96 -3.46 -2.28 11.58
C THR A 96 -3.24 -1.87 10.13
N THR A 97 -3.88 -0.80 9.71
CA THR A 97 -3.71 -0.17 8.39
C THR A 97 -3.31 1.28 8.55
N THR A 98 -2.82 1.92 7.47
CA THR A 98 -2.52 3.35 7.50
C THR A 98 -3.76 4.23 7.31
N GLY A 99 -4.95 3.62 7.19
CA GLY A 99 -6.22 4.33 7.06
C GLY A 99 -6.23 5.37 5.93
N PRO A 100 -6.75 6.57 6.18
CA PRO A 100 -6.95 7.59 5.16
C PRO A 100 -5.69 8.40 4.80
N ALA A 101 -4.50 7.95 5.16
CA ALA A 101 -3.26 8.73 4.99
C ALA A 101 -3.01 9.19 3.53
N ASN A 102 -3.47 8.42 2.53
CA ASN A 102 -3.33 8.75 1.11
C ASN A 102 -4.61 9.30 0.47
N ALA A 103 -5.68 9.55 1.25
CA ALA A 103 -6.99 9.90 0.70
C ALA A 103 -6.96 11.16 -0.16
N GLY A 104 -6.21 12.20 0.25
CA GLY A 104 -6.02 13.42 -0.54
C GLY A 104 -5.35 13.14 -1.88
N ALA A 105 -4.24 12.40 -1.85
CA ALA A 105 -3.51 12.04 -3.07
C ALA A 105 -4.35 11.20 -4.05
N VAL A 106 -5.20 10.29 -3.53
CA VAL A 106 -6.12 9.50 -4.37
C VAL A 106 -7.21 10.37 -4.97
N ALA A 107 -7.76 11.34 -4.23
CA ALA A 107 -8.74 12.28 -4.75
C ALA A 107 -8.14 13.14 -5.88
N GLU A 108 -6.96 13.71 -5.66
CA GLU A 108 -6.23 14.48 -6.69
C GLU A 108 -5.95 13.63 -7.93
N TYR A 109 -5.49 12.40 -7.74
CA TYR A 109 -5.25 11.47 -8.86
C TYR A 109 -6.52 11.16 -9.64
N THR A 110 -7.67 11.02 -8.95
CA THR A 110 -8.97 10.81 -9.58
C THR A 110 -9.33 11.97 -10.50
N PHE A 111 -9.16 13.23 -10.04
CA PHE A 111 -9.38 14.41 -10.87
C PHE A 111 -8.37 14.53 -12.02
N ALA A 112 -7.12 14.15 -11.79
CA ALA A 112 -6.11 14.13 -12.85
C ALA A 112 -6.50 13.17 -13.98
N LEU A 113 -6.96 11.95 -13.64
CA LEU A 113 -7.46 10.98 -14.61
C LEU A 113 -8.71 11.47 -15.34
N LEU A 114 -9.68 12.02 -14.60
CA LEU A 114 -10.92 12.58 -15.16
C LEU A 114 -10.63 13.69 -16.16
N LEU A 115 -9.81 14.65 -15.79
CA LEU A 115 -9.42 15.75 -16.66
C LEU A 115 -8.55 15.27 -17.83
N GLY A 116 -7.65 14.33 -17.58
CA GLY A 116 -6.83 13.70 -18.62
C GLY A 116 -7.67 13.05 -19.71
N LEU A 117 -8.72 12.33 -19.30
CA LEU A 117 -9.68 11.70 -20.20
C LEU A 117 -10.50 12.73 -20.97
N LEU A 118 -11.14 13.67 -20.27
CA LEU A 118 -12.00 14.69 -20.88
C LEU A 118 -11.22 15.58 -21.85
N ARG A 119 -10.00 15.96 -21.54
CA ARG A 119 -9.16 16.83 -22.33
C ARG A 119 -8.25 16.07 -23.30
N LYS A 120 -8.37 14.73 -23.36
CA LYS A 120 -7.59 13.84 -24.25
C LYS A 120 -6.07 14.05 -24.11
N ILE A 121 -5.59 14.33 -22.90
CA ILE A 121 -4.18 14.65 -22.63
C ILE A 121 -3.23 13.55 -23.10
N PRO A 122 -3.46 12.24 -22.84
CA PRO A 122 -2.55 11.18 -23.30
C PRO A 122 -2.44 11.12 -24.82
N ALA A 123 -3.55 11.32 -25.55
CA ALA A 123 -3.54 11.30 -27.00
C ALA A 123 -2.80 12.51 -27.59
N ALA A 124 -2.98 13.69 -26.98
CA ALA A 124 -2.29 14.90 -27.36
C ALA A 124 -0.77 14.77 -27.14
N GLU A 125 -0.36 14.23 -26.00
CA GLU A 125 1.05 13.99 -25.65
C GLU A 125 1.70 13.00 -26.62
N ALA A 126 1.04 11.86 -26.90
CA ALA A 126 1.53 10.88 -27.85
C ALA A 126 1.69 11.47 -29.27
N GLY A 127 0.73 12.28 -29.73
CA GLY A 127 0.81 12.98 -31.00
C GLY A 127 2.01 13.94 -31.06
N MET A 128 2.21 14.74 -30.01
CA MET A 128 3.35 15.68 -29.92
C MET A 128 4.70 14.95 -29.95
N ARG A 129 4.83 13.84 -29.22
CA ARG A 129 6.05 13.02 -29.25
C ARG A 129 6.33 12.42 -30.60
N ALA A 130 5.27 12.09 -31.36
CA ALA A 130 5.38 11.61 -32.74
C ALA A 130 5.59 12.73 -33.78
N GLY A 131 5.77 13.98 -33.38
CA GLY A 131 5.92 15.12 -34.26
C GLY A 131 4.63 15.56 -34.97
N SER A 132 3.47 15.09 -34.51
CA SER A 132 2.17 15.41 -35.10
C SER A 132 1.49 16.56 -34.36
N TRP A 133 1.08 17.59 -35.11
CA TRP A 133 0.29 18.72 -34.60
C TRP A 133 -1.12 18.67 -35.23
N CYS A 134 -1.94 17.74 -34.78
CA CYS A 134 -3.31 17.59 -35.29
C CYS A 134 -4.33 17.90 -34.20
N ARG A 135 -5.09 18.99 -34.33
CA ARG A 135 -6.05 19.45 -33.32
C ARG A 135 -7.41 18.77 -33.42
N ALA A 136 -7.86 18.44 -34.63
CA ALA A 136 -9.22 17.95 -34.85
C ALA A 136 -9.61 16.71 -34.01
N PRO A 137 -8.80 15.64 -33.90
CA PRO A 137 -9.12 14.48 -33.07
C PRO A 137 -8.98 14.76 -31.55
N LEU A 138 -8.38 15.90 -31.18
CA LEU A 138 -8.09 16.25 -29.80
C LEU A 138 -9.15 17.18 -29.17
N VAL A 139 -10.23 17.47 -29.89
CA VAL A 139 -11.36 18.18 -29.30
C VAL A 139 -11.95 17.34 -28.18
N GLY A 140 -11.81 17.84 -26.96
CA GLY A 140 -12.29 17.21 -25.73
C GLY A 140 -13.51 17.89 -25.14
N GLY A 141 -14.01 17.38 -24.02
CA GLY A 141 -15.09 18.00 -23.25
C GLY A 141 -14.57 18.91 -22.13
N ALA A 142 -15.41 19.85 -21.68
CA ALA A 142 -15.21 20.59 -20.44
C ALA A 142 -15.84 19.84 -19.26
N LEU A 143 -15.31 20.06 -18.07
CA LEU A 143 -15.91 19.59 -16.82
C LEU A 143 -17.03 20.51 -16.34
N GLU A 144 -16.93 21.79 -16.70
CA GLU A 144 -17.90 22.81 -16.37
C GLU A 144 -19.33 22.42 -16.82
N GLY A 145 -20.28 22.61 -15.93
CA GLY A 145 -21.70 22.29 -16.18
C GLY A 145 -22.03 20.78 -16.15
N ARG A 146 -21.08 19.91 -15.85
CA ARG A 146 -21.33 18.46 -15.73
C ARG A 146 -21.64 18.07 -14.29
N THR A 147 -22.38 16.98 -14.15
CA THR A 147 -22.66 16.37 -12.86
C THR A 147 -21.70 15.22 -12.63
N LEU A 148 -21.01 15.21 -11.50
CA LEU A 148 -20.18 14.10 -11.04
C LEU A 148 -20.96 13.29 -10.01
N GLY A 149 -21.22 12.02 -10.29
CA GLY A 149 -21.77 11.07 -9.33
C GLY A 149 -20.67 10.43 -8.51
N ILE A 150 -20.79 10.48 -7.19
CA ILE A 150 -19.82 9.86 -6.27
C ILE A 150 -20.49 8.66 -5.59
N VAL A 151 -19.94 7.47 -5.81
CA VAL A 151 -20.37 6.24 -5.15
C VAL A 151 -19.39 5.95 -4.00
N GLY A 152 -19.83 6.24 -2.77
CA GLY A 152 -19.02 6.13 -1.55
C GLY A 152 -18.43 7.47 -1.11
N CYS A 153 -18.93 7.99 0.01
CA CYS A 153 -18.48 9.25 0.63
C CYS A 153 -17.60 8.98 1.87
N GLY A 154 -16.64 8.06 1.73
CA GLY A 154 -15.62 7.80 2.74
C GLY A 154 -14.46 8.81 2.70
N ALA A 155 -13.30 8.42 3.21
CA ALA A 155 -12.14 9.29 3.33
C ALA A 155 -11.66 9.92 2.00
N VAL A 156 -11.85 9.23 0.88
CA VAL A 156 -11.52 9.75 -0.46
C VAL A 156 -12.69 10.55 -1.03
N GLY A 157 -13.91 10.00 -0.99
CA GLY A 157 -15.08 10.62 -1.64
C GLY A 157 -15.51 11.97 -1.05
N THR A 158 -15.04 12.31 0.15
CA THR A 158 -15.29 13.59 0.82
C THR A 158 -14.19 14.63 0.58
N ARG A 159 -13.16 14.31 -0.19
CA ARG A 159 -12.06 15.22 -0.59
C ARG A 159 -12.35 15.92 -1.90
#